data_26558a2fb1fd8531548e04a77a772b08
#
_entry.id   26558a2fb1fd8531548e04a77a772b08
#
_cell.length_a   1.000
_cell.length_b   1.000
_cell.length_c   1.000
_cell.angle_alpha   90.00
_cell.angle_beta   90.00
_cell.angle_gamma   90.00
#
_symmetry.space_group_name_H-M   'P 1'
#
loop_
_entity.id
_entity.type
_entity.pdbx_description
1 polymer ?
#
loop_
_entity_poly.entity_id
_entity_poly.type
_entity_poly.pdbx_seq_one_letter_code
_entity_poly.pdbx_strand_id
1 'polypeptide(L)'
;MPSPADHAPEHVRRLGKVHHVALIVRSIEDASRFWRDALGLELEAVQDIPQDRVRIAFLAVGESKVELVEPTDDTTGVARFLASKGEGFHHVCFEVSNLAETLLRLEIDGLELIDSAPRRGAEGPVAFIHPRSCHGVLVELIEAPGGPSWESLGFPPHG
;
A
#
# COMPACT_ATOMS: atom_id res chain seq x y z
N MET A 1 0.46 -28.08 19.57
CA MET A 1 1.58 -27.13 19.64
C MET A 1 1.04 -25.74 19.26
N PRO A 2 1.26 -24.74 20.12
CA PRO A 2 0.88 -23.40 19.74
C PRO A 2 1.68 -22.95 18.51
N SER A 3 1.04 -22.23 17.62
CA SER A 3 1.70 -21.66 16.45
C SER A 3 2.78 -20.67 16.89
N PRO A 4 3.89 -20.52 16.15
CA PRO A 4 4.86 -19.43 16.40
C PRO A 4 4.21 -18.04 16.48
N ALA A 5 3.07 -17.86 15.80
CA ALA A 5 2.27 -16.64 15.89
C ALA A 5 1.72 -16.36 17.29
N ASP A 6 1.52 -17.38 18.13
CA ASP A 6 0.98 -17.21 19.47
C ASP A 6 1.96 -16.54 20.44
N HIS A 7 3.25 -16.45 20.07
CA HIS A 7 4.31 -15.88 20.91
C HIS A 7 4.73 -14.47 20.45
N ALA A 8 4.21 -13.97 19.34
CA ALA A 8 4.50 -12.60 18.92
C ALA A 8 3.88 -11.60 19.91
N PRO A 9 4.58 -10.51 20.25
CA PRO A 9 4.00 -9.44 21.05
C PRO A 9 2.67 -8.96 20.45
N GLU A 10 1.72 -8.61 21.31
CA GLU A 10 0.36 -8.25 20.85
C GLU A 10 0.38 -7.08 19.85
N HIS A 11 1.29 -6.11 20.04
CA HIS A 11 1.43 -4.97 19.12
C HIS A 11 1.91 -5.35 17.71
N VAL A 12 2.59 -6.50 17.56
CA VAL A 12 3.05 -7.02 16.26
C VAL A 12 1.91 -7.74 15.52
N ARG A 13 0.86 -8.12 16.25
CA ARG A 13 -0.28 -8.87 15.68
C ARG A 13 -1.42 -7.99 15.22
N ARG A 14 -1.48 -6.75 15.69
CA ARG A 14 -2.59 -5.85 15.41
C ARG A 14 -2.29 -4.96 14.22
N LEU A 15 -3.25 -4.91 13.30
CA LEU A 15 -3.32 -3.86 12.30
C LEU A 15 -3.81 -2.58 12.98
N GLY A 16 -3.21 -1.44 12.66
CA GLY A 16 -3.59 -0.15 13.22
C GLY A 16 -4.89 0.34 12.63
N LYS A 17 -4.92 0.52 11.31
CA LYS A 17 -6.08 1.02 10.57
C LYS A 17 -5.95 0.65 9.09
N VAL A 18 -7.05 0.82 8.36
CA VAL A 18 -6.97 0.92 6.90
C VAL A 18 -6.32 2.26 6.57
N HIS A 19 -5.10 2.20 6.03
CA HIS A 19 -4.37 3.41 5.63
C HIS A 19 -4.97 3.99 4.36
N HIS A 20 -5.15 3.17 3.35
CA HIS A 20 -5.82 3.57 2.12
C HIS A 20 -6.42 2.38 1.36
N VAL A 21 -7.33 2.70 0.47
CA VAL A 21 -7.75 1.82 -0.63
C VAL A 21 -7.23 2.41 -1.93
N ALA A 22 -6.64 1.57 -2.78
CA ALA A 22 -6.07 2.01 -4.05
C ALA A 22 -6.94 1.59 -5.22
N LEU A 23 -7.20 2.53 -6.09
CA LEU A 23 -7.99 2.37 -7.30
C LEU A 23 -7.14 2.74 -8.51
N ILE A 24 -7.12 1.86 -9.51
CA ILE A 24 -6.46 2.18 -10.77
C ILE A 24 -7.46 2.92 -11.65
N VAL A 25 -7.01 4.05 -12.20
CA VAL A 25 -7.80 4.93 -13.07
C VAL A 25 -7.02 5.28 -14.33
N ARG A 26 -7.73 5.60 -15.41
CA ARG A 26 -7.12 6.07 -16.65
C ARG A 26 -6.60 7.49 -16.52
N SER A 27 -7.33 8.31 -15.74
CA SER A 27 -7.01 9.72 -15.54
C SER A 27 -7.40 10.14 -14.13
N ILE A 28 -6.43 10.62 -13.37
CA ILE A 28 -6.65 11.20 -12.04
C ILE A 28 -7.58 12.42 -12.16
N GLU A 29 -7.40 13.25 -13.20
CA GLU A 29 -8.25 14.41 -13.41
C GLU A 29 -9.72 14.03 -13.59
N ASP A 30 -9.99 13.04 -14.44
CA ASP A 30 -11.37 12.58 -14.67
C ASP A 30 -11.96 11.90 -13.42
N ALA A 31 -11.19 11.05 -12.75
CA ALA A 31 -11.63 10.39 -11.53
C ALA A 31 -11.90 11.38 -10.39
N SER A 32 -11.15 12.48 -10.33
CA SER A 32 -11.34 13.53 -9.33
C SER A 32 -12.68 14.25 -9.43
N ARG A 33 -13.30 14.24 -10.60
CA ARG A 33 -14.66 14.79 -10.76
C ARG A 33 -15.68 14.03 -9.90
N PHE A 34 -15.48 12.72 -9.74
CA PHE A 34 -16.32 11.92 -8.86
C PHE A 34 -15.85 12.02 -7.39
N TRP A 35 -14.60 11.69 -7.12
CA TRP A 35 -14.12 11.54 -5.75
C TRP A 35 -14.02 12.89 -5.01
N ARG A 36 -13.48 13.89 -5.66
CA ARG A 36 -13.33 15.23 -5.06
C ARG A 36 -14.60 16.07 -5.24
N ASP A 37 -15.07 16.20 -6.48
CA ASP A 37 -16.10 17.19 -6.78
C ASP A 37 -17.51 16.70 -6.41
N ALA A 38 -17.87 15.47 -6.77
CA ALA A 38 -19.19 14.91 -6.45
C ALA A 38 -19.29 14.42 -5.01
N LEU A 39 -18.31 13.67 -4.50
CA LEU A 39 -18.32 13.14 -3.13
C LEU A 39 -17.78 14.13 -2.09
N GLY A 40 -17.07 15.16 -2.50
CA GLY A 40 -16.54 16.18 -1.60
C GLY A 40 -15.28 15.76 -0.82
N LEU A 41 -14.52 14.76 -1.29
CA LEU A 41 -13.26 14.39 -0.64
C LEU A 41 -12.19 15.44 -0.88
N GLU A 42 -11.38 15.69 0.14
CA GLU A 42 -10.27 16.61 0.05
C GLU A 42 -9.07 15.97 -0.67
N LEU A 43 -8.59 16.61 -1.73
CA LEU A 43 -7.36 16.23 -2.41
C LEU A 43 -6.17 16.74 -1.59
N GLU A 44 -5.37 15.81 -1.04
CA GLU A 44 -4.20 16.15 -0.22
C GLU A 44 -2.96 16.36 -1.06
N ALA A 45 -2.69 15.48 -2.02
CA ALA A 45 -1.48 15.51 -2.82
C ALA A 45 -1.65 14.77 -4.14
N VAL A 46 -0.92 15.24 -5.16
CA VAL A 46 -0.69 14.50 -6.41
C VAL A 46 0.82 14.36 -6.57
N GLN A 47 1.31 13.15 -6.80
CA GLN A 47 2.74 12.85 -6.89
C GLN A 47 3.03 11.97 -8.08
N ASP A 48 4.14 12.24 -8.76
CA ASP A 48 4.74 11.31 -9.71
C ASP A 48 5.68 10.37 -8.95
N ILE A 49 5.55 9.07 -9.22
CA ILE A 49 6.42 8.03 -8.66
C ILE A 49 7.19 7.39 -9.83
N PRO A 50 8.31 8.01 -10.26
CA PRO A 50 8.99 7.61 -11.49
C PRO A 50 9.51 6.17 -11.47
N GLN A 51 9.97 5.67 -10.32
CA GLN A 51 10.46 4.30 -10.16
C GLN A 51 9.38 3.25 -10.41
N ASP A 52 8.12 3.58 -10.12
CA ASP A 52 6.97 2.69 -10.34
C ASP A 52 6.21 3.03 -11.63
N ARG A 53 6.59 4.13 -12.28
CA ARG A 53 5.98 4.65 -13.51
C ARG A 53 4.48 4.85 -13.36
N VAL A 54 4.10 5.48 -12.25
CA VAL A 54 2.72 5.86 -11.95
C VAL A 54 2.67 7.31 -11.44
N ARG A 55 1.51 7.92 -11.60
CA ARG A 55 1.11 9.12 -10.88
C ARG A 55 0.06 8.72 -9.87
N ILE A 56 0.12 9.24 -8.67
CA ILE A 56 -0.84 8.95 -7.61
C ILE A 56 -1.49 10.23 -7.09
N ALA A 57 -2.73 10.09 -6.61
CA ALA A 57 -3.43 11.14 -5.90
C ALA A 57 -4.03 10.58 -4.63
N PHE A 58 -3.85 11.28 -3.52
CA PHE A 58 -4.46 10.94 -2.24
C PHE A 58 -5.62 11.87 -1.93
N LEU A 59 -6.77 11.27 -1.59
CA LEU A 59 -7.96 11.99 -1.13
C LEU A 59 -8.30 11.52 0.29
N ALA A 60 -8.46 12.48 1.21
CA ALA A 60 -8.72 12.18 2.61
C ALA A 60 -10.13 11.64 2.83
N VAL A 61 -10.25 10.59 3.64
CA VAL A 61 -11.51 10.01 4.14
C VAL A 61 -11.33 9.74 5.63
N GLY A 62 -11.70 10.70 6.48
CA GLY A 62 -11.40 10.61 7.91
C GLY A 62 -9.91 10.39 8.16
N GLU A 63 -9.54 9.32 8.85
CA GLU A 63 -8.15 8.95 9.10
C GLU A 63 -7.55 8.08 7.97
N SER A 64 -8.37 7.68 7.00
CA SER A 64 -7.96 6.86 5.86
C SER A 64 -7.89 7.69 4.58
N LYS A 65 -7.51 7.06 3.48
CA LYS A 65 -7.38 7.72 2.19
C LYS A 65 -7.92 6.84 1.07
N VAL A 66 -8.37 7.48 0.01
CA VAL A 66 -8.49 6.87 -1.31
C VAL A 66 -7.24 7.26 -2.09
N GLU A 67 -6.54 6.28 -2.65
CA GLU A 67 -5.42 6.49 -3.55
C GLU A 67 -5.86 6.20 -4.98
N LEU A 68 -5.76 7.19 -5.85
CA LEU A 68 -5.97 7.01 -7.28
C LEU A 68 -4.60 6.79 -7.93
N VAL A 69 -4.49 5.73 -8.73
CA VAL A 69 -3.24 5.34 -9.37
C VAL A 69 -3.43 5.38 -10.88
N GLU A 70 -2.67 6.25 -11.54
CA GLU A 70 -2.66 6.42 -12.99
C GLU A 70 -1.33 5.94 -13.55
N PRO A 71 -1.28 4.94 -14.45
CA PRO A 71 -0.02 4.53 -15.09
C PRO A 71 0.49 5.63 -16.02
N THR A 72 1.81 5.87 -16.01
CA THR A 72 2.45 6.86 -16.87
C THR A 72 3.04 6.25 -18.14
N ASP A 73 3.04 4.93 -18.26
CA ASP A 73 3.37 4.18 -19.49
C ASP A 73 2.62 2.84 -19.52
N ASP A 74 2.72 2.11 -20.61
CA ASP A 74 1.97 0.86 -20.87
C ASP A 74 2.75 -0.41 -20.50
N THR A 75 3.91 -0.31 -19.88
CA THR A 75 4.80 -1.47 -19.64
C THR A 75 4.70 -2.05 -18.23
N THR A 76 3.97 -1.39 -17.32
CA THR A 76 3.90 -1.77 -15.91
C THR A 76 2.77 -2.76 -15.60
N GLY A 77 2.83 -3.37 -14.41
CA GLY A 77 1.74 -4.20 -13.89
C GLY A 77 0.44 -3.43 -13.71
N VAL A 78 0.52 -2.15 -13.32
CA VAL A 78 -0.63 -1.25 -13.21
C VAL A 78 -1.27 -1.02 -14.57
N ALA A 79 -0.46 -0.76 -15.60
CA ALA A 79 -0.95 -0.59 -16.96
C ALA A 79 -1.60 -1.87 -17.51
N ARG A 80 -1.00 -3.04 -17.23
CA ARG A 80 -1.59 -4.34 -17.59
C ARG A 80 -2.90 -4.61 -16.87
N PHE A 81 -3.00 -4.25 -15.59
CA PHE A 81 -4.26 -4.34 -14.84
C PHE A 81 -5.34 -3.50 -15.53
N LEU A 82 -5.04 -2.24 -15.83
CA LEU A 82 -5.98 -1.32 -16.48
C LEU A 82 -6.43 -1.86 -17.86
N ALA A 83 -5.50 -2.39 -18.65
CA ALA A 83 -5.80 -2.93 -19.95
C ALA A 83 -6.68 -4.19 -19.90
N SER A 84 -6.48 -5.06 -18.90
CA SER A 84 -7.19 -6.35 -18.82
C SER A 84 -8.47 -6.28 -18.00
N LYS A 85 -8.51 -5.50 -16.93
CA LYS A 85 -9.63 -5.44 -15.97
C LYS A 85 -10.40 -4.12 -16.02
N GLY A 86 -9.82 -3.08 -16.62
CA GLY A 86 -10.37 -1.73 -16.60
C GLY A 86 -10.11 -1.02 -15.28
N GLU A 87 -10.75 0.12 -15.09
CA GLU A 87 -10.64 0.90 -13.86
C GLU A 87 -11.28 0.15 -12.67
N GLY A 88 -10.72 0.31 -11.50
CA GLY A 88 -11.33 -0.24 -10.28
C GLY A 88 -10.35 -0.53 -9.17
N PHE A 89 -10.82 -1.26 -8.17
CA PHE A 89 -10.08 -1.63 -6.97
C PHE A 89 -8.82 -2.43 -7.31
N HIS A 90 -7.70 -2.02 -6.73
CA HIS A 90 -6.43 -2.70 -6.90
C HIS A 90 -5.93 -3.34 -5.62
N HIS A 91 -5.83 -2.59 -4.52
CA HIS A 91 -5.38 -3.13 -3.25
C HIS A 91 -5.93 -2.34 -2.05
N VAL A 92 -5.82 -2.95 -0.88
CA VAL A 92 -6.05 -2.30 0.41
C VAL A 92 -4.73 -2.27 1.17
N CYS A 93 -4.45 -1.15 1.82
CA CYS A 93 -3.26 -0.97 2.64
C CYS A 93 -3.62 -0.83 4.11
N PHE A 94 -2.95 -1.61 4.96
CA PHE A 94 -3.10 -1.56 6.40
C PHE A 94 -1.83 -1.04 7.06
N GLU A 95 -2.00 -0.24 8.10
CA GLU A 95 -0.92 0.26 8.93
C GLU A 95 -0.51 -0.78 9.97
N VAL A 96 0.80 -0.99 10.12
CA VAL A 96 1.38 -1.88 11.13
C VAL A 96 2.44 -1.14 11.93
N SER A 97 2.63 -1.52 13.19
CA SER A 97 3.57 -0.86 14.09
C SER A 97 5.04 -1.16 13.78
N ASN A 98 5.34 -2.35 13.24
CA ASN A 98 6.68 -2.76 12.83
C ASN A 98 6.57 -3.66 11.59
N LEU A 99 6.85 -3.07 10.44
CA LEU A 99 6.68 -3.76 9.15
C LEU A 99 7.67 -4.92 9.00
N ALA A 100 8.94 -4.73 9.35
CA ALA A 100 9.95 -5.77 9.18
C ALA A 100 9.64 -7.00 10.05
N GLU A 101 9.26 -6.82 11.30
CA GLU A 101 8.85 -7.92 12.18
C GLU A 101 7.56 -8.59 11.70
N THR A 102 6.61 -7.80 11.21
CA THR A 102 5.35 -8.32 10.66
C THR A 102 5.62 -9.22 9.46
N LEU A 103 6.45 -8.78 8.52
CA LEU A 103 6.80 -9.58 7.35
C LEU A 103 7.50 -10.88 7.73
N LEU A 104 8.45 -10.83 8.66
CA LEU A 104 9.15 -12.02 9.14
C LEU A 104 8.16 -13.04 9.75
N ARG A 105 7.24 -12.58 10.56
CA ARG A 105 6.21 -13.42 11.16
C ARG A 105 5.30 -14.05 10.11
N LEU A 106 4.83 -13.27 9.15
CA LEU A 106 3.97 -13.77 8.07
C LEU A 106 4.68 -14.84 7.23
N GLU A 107 5.96 -14.64 6.94
CA GLU A 107 6.78 -15.61 6.21
C GLU A 107 6.96 -16.91 7.01
N ILE A 108 7.24 -16.82 8.31
CA ILE A 108 7.31 -17.98 9.21
C ILE A 108 5.98 -18.74 9.26
N ASP A 109 4.87 -18.01 9.23
CA ASP A 109 3.52 -18.60 9.19
C ASP A 109 3.16 -19.20 7.81
N GLY A 110 4.06 -19.13 6.85
CA GLY A 110 3.92 -19.76 5.54
C GLY A 110 3.17 -18.95 4.49
N LEU A 111 2.96 -17.64 4.73
CA LEU A 111 2.35 -16.78 3.73
C LEU A 111 3.33 -16.46 2.60
N GLU A 112 2.82 -16.38 1.39
CA GLU A 112 3.59 -15.96 0.22
C GLU A 112 3.61 -14.43 0.17
N LEU A 113 4.80 -13.85 0.28
CA LEU A 113 5.01 -12.41 0.22
C LEU A 113 5.50 -12.02 -1.17
N ILE A 114 5.04 -10.88 -1.70
CA ILE A 114 5.65 -10.26 -2.88
C ILE A 114 6.95 -9.57 -2.45
N ASP A 115 6.91 -8.85 -1.33
CA ASP A 115 8.07 -8.20 -0.74
C ASP A 115 8.39 -8.87 0.60
N SER A 116 9.54 -9.54 0.68
CA SER A 116 10.01 -10.16 1.94
C SER A 116 10.69 -9.18 2.88
N ALA A 117 10.98 -7.97 2.40
CA ALA A 117 11.55 -6.87 3.16
C ALA A 117 10.86 -5.56 2.80
N PRO A 118 10.82 -4.57 3.72
CA PRO A 118 10.26 -3.26 3.43
C PRO A 118 10.93 -2.61 2.21
N ARG A 119 10.14 -1.96 1.37
CA ARG A 119 10.60 -1.12 0.28
C ARG A 119 10.02 0.29 0.40
N ARG A 120 10.61 1.23 -0.31
CA ARG A 120 10.16 2.63 -0.27
C ARG A 120 8.82 2.79 -0.98
N GLY A 121 7.83 3.29 -0.25
CA GLY A 121 6.54 3.73 -0.78
C GLY A 121 6.41 5.24 -0.76
N ALA A 122 5.29 5.76 -1.27
CA ALA A 122 5.03 7.20 -1.34
C ALA A 122 4.95 7.86 0.04
N GLU A 123 4.42 7.17 1.05
CA GLU A 123 4.19 7.74 2.38
C GLU A 123 4.93 7.00 3.50
N GLY A 124 5.85 6.12 3.16
CA GLY A 124 6.63 5.37 4.14
C GLY A 124 7.05 3.99 3.62
N PRO A 125 7.75 3.20 4.46
CA PRO A 125 8.09 1.83 4.12
C PRO A 125 6.85 0.97 3.91
N VAL A 126 6.81 0.21 2.83
CA VAL A 126 5.69 -0.64 2.43
C VAL A 126 6.15 -2.03 2.03
N ALA A 127 5.24 -2.99 2.02
CA ALA A 127 5.42 -4.30 1.44
C ALA A 127 4.08 -4.89 1.02
N PHE A 128 4.09 -5.71 -0.04
CA PHE A 128 2.90 -6.40 -0.53
C PHE A 128 2.92 -7.88 -0.16
N ILE A 129 1.74 -8.39 0.20
CA ILE A 129 1.48 -9.81 0.41
C ILE A 129 0.81 -10.34 -0.86
N HIS A 130 1.26 -11.52 -1.33
CA HIS A 130 0.72 -12.11 -2.54
C HIS A 130 -0.79 -12.44 -2.38
N PRO A 131 -1.64 -12.10 -3.36
CA PRO A 131 -3.09 -12.35 -3.28
C PRO A 131 -3.45 -13.81 -3.00
N ARG A 132 -2.60 -14.75 -3.40
CA ARG A 132 -2.79 -16.18 -3.14
C ARG A 132 -2.89 -16.50 -1.64
N SER A 133 -2.19 -15.74 -0.80
CA SER A 133 -2.25 -15.88 0.66
C SER A 133 -3.32 -15.01 1.32
N CYS A 134 -4.02 -14.18 0.55
CA CYS A 134 -4.99 -13.21 1.04
C CYS A 134 -6.39 -13.41 0.39
N HIS A 135 -6.72 -14.63 0.01
CA HIS A 135 -8.02 -14.97 -0.60
C HIS A 135 -8.36 -14.14 -1.85
N GLY A 136 -7.33 -13.85 -2.66
CA GLY A 136 -7.50 -13.14 -3.93
C GLY A 136 -7.38 -11.61 -3.84
N VAL A 137 -7.18 -11.07 -2.64
CA VAL A 137 -7.01 -9.62 -2.44
C VAL A 137 -5.52 -9.29 -2.35
N LEU A 138 -5.07 -8.31 -3.14
CA LEU A 138 -3.72 -7.76 -2.97
C LEU A 138 -3.72 -6.88 -1.72
N VAL A 139 -2.89 -7.23 -0.75
CA VAL A 139 -2.76 -6.52 0.53
C VAL A 139 -1.40 -5.84 0.60
N GLU A 140 -1.41 -4.55 0.91
CA GLU A 140 -0.23 -3.75 1.22
C GLU A 140 -0.18 -3.49 2.72
N LEU A 141 1.01 -3.51 3.28
CA LEU A 141 1.28 -3.09 4.65
C LEU A 141 2.18 -1.85 4.62
N ILE A 142 1.91 -0.90 5.48
CA ILE A 142 2.72 0.32 5.63
C ILE A 142 3.17 0.47 7.09
N GLU A 143 4.42 0.93 7.28
CA GLU A 143 4.95 1.26 8.60
C GLU A 143 4.19 2.44 9.21
N ALA A 144 3.72 2.28 10.45
CA ALA A 144 3.07 3.35 11.19
C ALA A 144 4.05 4.49 11.50
N PRO A 145 3.57 5.74 11.62
CA PRO A 145 4.39 6.85 12.12
C PRO A 145 5.00 6.51 13.48
N GLY A 146 6.30 6.81 13.65
CA GLY A 146 7.06 6.47 14.87
C GLY A 146 7.67 5.08 14.89
N GLY A 147 7.49 4.30 13.82
CA GLY A 147 8.20 3.04 13.59
C GLY A 147 9.67 3.27 13.18
N PRO A 148 10.40 2.20 12.80
CA PRO A 148 11.79 2.31 12.36
C PRO A 148 11.97 3.34 11.24
N SER A 149 13.01 4.15 11.35
CA SER A 149 13.34 5.16 10.33
C SER A 149 13.83 4.53 9.04
N TRP A 150 13.78 5.29 7.94
CA TRP A 150 14.34 4.86 6.65
C TRP A 150 15.78 4.37 6.77
N GLU A 151 16.59 5.11 7.54
CA GLU A 151 18.00 4.79 7.74
C GLU A 151 18.18 3.48 8.51
N SER A 152 17.36 3.24 9.53
CA SER A 152 17.41 1.99 10.31
C SER A 152 16.98 0.77 9.51
N LEU A 153 16.19 0.97 8.45
CA LEU A 153 15.77 -0.06 7.50
C LEU A 153 16.74 -0.23 6.33
N GLY A 154 17.86 0.51 6.32
CA GLY A 154 18.88 0.42 5.29
C GLY A 154 18.63 1.27 4.05
N PHE A 155 17.68 2.20 4.09
CA PHE A 155 17.45 3.15 3.02
C PHE A 155 18.24 4.44 3.26
N PRO A 156 18.80 5.07 2.21
CA PRO A 156 19.46 6.37 2.37
C PRO A 156 18.43 7.44 2.78
N PRO A 157 18.86 8.49 3.48
CA PRO A 157 17.99 9.62 3.78
C PRO A 157 17.43 10.23 2.50
N HIS A 158 16.27 10.86 2.63
CA HIS A 158 15.67 11.55 1.49
C HIS A 158 16.62 12.63 0.96
N GLY A 159 17.04 12.45 -0.27
CA GLY A 159 17.75 13.49 -1.00
C GLY A 159 16.78 14.48 -1.62
#